data_bf606ad459a03f7b2387825444e26aa9
#
_entry.id   bf606ad459a03f7b2387825444e26aa9
#
_cell.length_a   1.000
_cell.length_b   1.000
_cell.length_c   1.000
_cell.angle_alpha   90.00
_cell.angle_beta   90.00
_cell.angle_gamma   90.00
#
_symmetry.space_group_name_H-M   'P 1'
#
loop_
_entity.id
_entity.type
_entity.pdbx_description
1 polymer ?
#
loop_
_entity_poly.entity_id
_entity_poly.type
_entity_poly.pdbx_seq_one_letter_code
_entity_poly.pdbx_strand_id
1 'polypeptide(L)'
;MAYKHGVYNTEQATSLTVPIQGNAGLQVIFGTAPIHLAKDPAAAVNTPKLVYSYKEAVEAVGYSDDFEYFTLCQSISACFQVFNVAPIILVNVLDPNKAAHVTQNQAESCDVVDGVVLYDKKYVLLNTLAVKNGSATLVAGSDYEAAHEDDGSVAITLLSTAAKEASSLTVSSTSLKPSGVTAADIVGGVDASTGKETGLELIRQIYPTLGMVPGLILAPGWSHTPTVAAALQAKTENINGNFNCSCLLDISADSDGAVVYTSVKGAKEALGASSAHAAALWPMVAVGEKKYYFSAMFAALTAYTDANNADVPYESPSNKDLRITATVLKDGTTVALDQQQANDVLNANGVITAINANGFKSWGNNTAAYPSTTDPKDRWWAVRRFFDWDGNNFIQTYFQKVDKPGNKRLIQSIVDSQNIIGNGYVARDYCAGYRVEFRSDENPVTNLLAGHLTVHTYLAPYIPAEYIENIREYDVDALESAIGGE
;
A
#
# COMPACT_ATOMS: atom_id res chain seq x y z
N MET A 1 52.44 30.01 -2.08
CA MET A 1 52.51 28.59 -1.65
C MET A 1 53.84 28.36 -1.00
N ALA A 2 53.86 27.71 0.18
CA ALA A 2 55.13 27.34 0.83
C ALA A 2 55.83 26.28 -0.03
N TYR A 3 57.17 26.47 -0.24
CA TYR A 3 58.00 25.48 -0.92
C TYR A 3 58.04 24.19 -0.08
N LYS A 4 57.63 23.05 -0.71
CA LYS A 4 57.62 21.74 -0.06
C LYS A 4 58.64 20.84 -0.72
N HIS A 5 59.58 20.30 0.05
CA HIS A 5 60.55 19.33 -0.38
C HIS A 5 60.61 18.17 0.63
N GLY A 6 60.14 16.97 0.19
CA GLY A 6 60.05 15.79 1.07
C GLY A 6 58.86 14.87 0.71
N VAL A 7 58.75 13.76 1.44
CA VAL A 7 57.63 12.83 1.34
C VAL A 7 56.56 13.27 2.35
N TYR A 8 55.36 13.42 1.87
CA TYR A 8 54.21 13.86 2.68
C TYR A 8 53.15 12.78 2.71
N ASN A 9 52.59 12.51 3.87
CA ASN A 9 51.45 11.63 4.07
C ASN A 9 50.21 12.49 4.42
N THR A 10 49.11 12.29 3.73
CA THR A 10 47.82 12.91 4.06
C THR A 10 46.81 11.83 4.18
N GLU A 11 46.03 11.83 5.24
CA GLU A 11 44.88 10.95 5.43
C GLU A 11 43.66 11.59 4.73
N GLN A 12 42.98 10.81 3.96
CA GLN A 12 41.67 11.15 3.38
C GLN A 12 40.64 10.26 4.02
N ALA A 13 39.48 10.81 4.33
CA ALA A 13 38.37 10.04 4.87
C ALA A 13 38.03 8.86 3.94
N THR A 14 37.79 7.69 4.53
CA THR A 14 37.40 6.49 3.80
C THR A 14 36.13 6.78 3.00
N SER A 15 36.21 6.65 1.70
CA SER A 15 35.08 6.83 0.81
C SER A 15 34.16 5.59 0.91
N LEU A 16 33.23 5.59 1.89
CA LEU A 16 32.20 4.59 2.02
C LEU A 16 31.05 4.92 1.05
N THR A 17 30.46 3.89 0.45
CA THR A 17 29.20 4.03 -0.25
C THR A 17 28.11 4.23 0.80
N VAL A 18 27.45 5.38 0.78
CA VAL A 18 26.33 5.66 1.70
C VAL A 18 25.13 4.89 1.20
N PRO A 19 24.46 4.09 2.06
CA PRO A 19 23.26 3.36 1.68
C PRO A 19 22.12 4.34 1.37
N ILE A 20 21.40 4.06 0.31
CA ILE A 20 20.11 4.67 0.03
C ILE A 20 19.09 3.84 0.80
N GLN A 21 18.41 4.45 1.76
CA GLN A 21 17.30 3.80 2.47
C GLN A 21 16.05 3.94 1.62
N GLY A 22 15.42 2.80 1.27
CA GLY A 22 14.09 2.77 0.68
C GLY A 22 13.05 3.03 1.76
N ASN A 23 11.92 3.61 1.40
CA ASN A 23 10.78 3.71 2.29
C ASN A 23 10.09 2.34 2.39
N ALA A 24 10.36 1.62 3.46
CA ALA A 24 9.84 0.26 3.68
C ALA A 24 8.30 0.22 3.74
N GLY A 25 7.69 1.30 4.18
CA GLY A 25 6.23 1.46 4.27
C GLY A 25 5.59 2.09 3.03
N LEU A 26 6.32 2.33 1.94
CA LEU A 26 5.76 2.95 0.73
C LEU A 26 4.69 2.06 0.10
N GLN A 27 3.47 2.57 0.09
CA GLN A 27 2.31 1.88 -0.44
C GLN A 27 2.06 2.27 -1.90
N VAL A 28 1.82 1.27 -2.77
CA VAL A 28 1.25 1.46 -4.10
C VAL A 28 -0.15 0.87 -4.10
N ILE A 29 -1.16 1.71 -4.26
CA ILE A 29 -2.56 1.39 -4.04
C ILE A 29 -3.30 1.45 -5.36
N PHE A 30 -3.93 0.34 -5.74
CA PHE A 30 -4.71 0.21 -6.97
C PHE A 30 -6.20 0.18 -6.65
N GLY A 31 -7.00 0.89 -7.44
CA GLY A 31 -8.44 0.94 -7.20
C GLY A 31 -9.14 2.01 -8.02
N THR A 32 -10.30 2.43 -7.55
CA THR A 32 -11.15 3.45 -8.15
C THR A 32 -11.15 4.72 -7.32
N ALA A 33 -11.22 5.87 -8.00
CA ALA A 33 -11.26 7.18 -7.36
C ALA A 33 -12.31 8.10 -8.01
N PRO A 34 -12.86 9.08 -7.28
CA PRO A 34 -13.83 10.05 -7.79
C PRO A 34 -13.14 11.12 -8.64
N ILE A 35 -12.54 10.72 -9.76
CA ILE A 35 -11.72 11.61 -10.60
C ILE A 35 -12.49 12.80 -11.18
N HIS A 36 -13.83 12.77 -11.20
CA HIS A 36 -14.66 13.93 -11.54
C HIS A 36 -14.46 15.11 -10.58
N LEU A 37 -13.96 14.84 -9.35
CA LEU A 37 -13.60 15.84 -8.35
C LEU A 37 -12.10 16.21 -8.38
N ALA A 38 -11.30 15.52 -9.20
CA ALA A 38 -9.89 15.78 -9.34
C ALA A 38 -9.64 17.05 -10.15
N LYS A 39 -8.50 17.71 -9.92
CA LYS A 39 -8.09 18.89 -10.68
C LYS A 39 -7.95 18.62 -12.18
N ASP A 40 -7.47 17.44 -12.55
CA ASP A 40 -7.35 16.97 -13.94
C ASP A 40 -7.79 15.49 -14.00
N PRO A 41 -9.08 15.24 -14.32
CA PRO A 41 -9.62 13.89 -14.39
C PRO A 41 -8.88 12.97 -15.39
N ALA A 42 -8.43 13.50 -16.51
CA ALA A 42 -7.76 12.72 -17.56
C ALA A 42 -6.36 12.27 -17.12
N ALA A 43 -5.62 13.14 -16.43
CA ALA A 43 -4.29 12.84 -15.91
C ALA A 43 -4.30 11.87 -14.71
N ALA A 44 -5.47 11.62 -14.12
CA ALA A 44 -5.62 10.70 -12.97
C ALA A 44 -5.75 9.22 -13.39
N VAL A 45 -5.92 8.94 -14.68
CA VAL A 45 -6.24 7.59 -15.18
C VAL A 45 -4.99 6.80 -15.48
N ASN A 46 -4.86 5.61 -14.89
CA ASN A 46 -3.73 4.69 -15.10
C ASN A 46 -2.37 5.42 -15.09
N THR A 47 -2.21 6.32 -14.12
CA THR A 47 -0.98 7.09 -13.93
C THR A 47 -0.65 7.11 -12.45
N PRO A 48 0.49 6.56 -12.02
CA PRO A 48 0.89 6.59 -10.62
C PRO A 48 1.02 8.02 -10.10
N LYS A 49 0.31 8.34 -9.02
CA LYS A 49 0.32 9.65 -8.35
C LYS A 49 0.98 9.52 -6.99
N LEU A 50 2.18 10.07 -6.85
CA LEU A 50 2.88 10.18 -5.56
C LEU A 50 2.32 11.38 -4.81
N VAL A 51 1.82 11.16 -3.59
CA VAL A 51 1.20 12.18 -2.76
C VAL A 51 1.72 12.13 -1.32
N TYR A 52 1.96 13.30 -0.75
CA TYR A 52 2.50 13.48 0.59
C TYR A 52 1.49 14.04 1.60
N SER A 53 0.30 14.39 1.14
CA SER A 53 -0.75 14.97 1.99
C SER A 53 -2.14 14.65 1.47
N TYR A 54 -3.13 14.76 2.37
CA TYR A 54 -4.54 14.64 2.03
C TYR A 54 -4.94 15.59 0.89
N LYS A 55 -4.48 16.84 0.96
CA LYS A 55 -4.77 17.86 -0.06
C LYS A 55 -4.24 17.44 -1.44
N GLU A 56 -2.99 16.98 -1.50
CA GLU A 56 -2.40 16.50 -2.77
C GLU A 56 -3.16 15.28 -3.32
N ALA A 57 -3.62 14.36 -2.46
CA ALA A 57 -4.41 13.23 -2.88
C ALA A 57 -5.76 13.64 -3.48
N VAL A 58 -6.46 14.59 -2.83
CA VAL A 58 -7.72 15.16 -3.33
C VAL A 58 -7.52 15.86 -4.67
N GLU A 59 -6.47 16.67 -4.82
CA GLU A 59 -6.16 17.34 -6.08
C GLU A 59 -5.81 16.34 -7.20
N ALA A 60 -5.12 15.24 -6.86
CA ALA A 60 -4.63 14.25 -7.81
C ALA A 60 -5.72 13.31 -8.33
N VAL A 61 -6.62 12.82 -7.45
CA VAL A 61 -7.58 11.77 -7.79
C VAL A 61 -9.01 12.03 -7.30
N GLY A 62 -9.26 13.14 -6.58
CA GLY A 62 -10.51 13.39 -5.88
C GLY A 62 -10.63 12.60 -4.59
N TYR A 63 -11.67 12.89 -3.80
CA TYR A 63 -11.99 12.16 -2.57
C TYR A 63 -13.50 12.12 -2.34
N SER A 64 -13.98 10.98 -1.86
CA SER A 64 -15.36 10.76 -1.42
C SER A 64 -15.38 9.75 -0.28
N ASP A 65 -16.31 9.89 0.63
CA ASP A 65 -16.56 8.90 1.69
C ASP A 65 -17.34 7.67 1.20
N ASP A 66 -17.70 7.63 -0.07
CA ASP A 66 -18.32 6.48 -0.73
C ASP A 66 -17.25 5.42 -1.07
N PHE A 67 -16.84 4.71 -0.04
CA PHE A 67 -15.75 3.71 -0.10
C PHE A 67 -16.12 2.44 -0.86
N GLU A 68 -17.40 2.21 -1.12
CA GLU A 68 -17.87 1.09 -1.92
C GLU A 68 -17.50 1.28 -3.41
N TYR A 69 -17.72 2.50 -3.91
CA TYR A 69 -17.45 2.84 -5.30
C TYR A 69 -16.06 3.41 -5.54
N PHE A 70 -15.47 4.08 -4.55
CA PHE A 70 -14.17 4.76 -4.67
C PHE A 70 -13.16 4.18 -3.68
N THR A 71 -12.65 2.99 -4.02
CA THR A 71 -11.86 2.16 -3.10
C THR A 71 -10.52 2.77 -2.70
N LEU A 72 -9.90 3.64 -3.53
CA LEU A 72 -8.68 4.38 -3.19
C LEU A 72 -8.88 5.33 -2.00
N CYS A 73 -10.11 5.86 -1.84
CA CYS A 73 -10.43 6.79 -0.77
C CYS A 73 -10.29 6.15 0.63
N GLN A 74 -10.43 4.83 0.75
CA GLN A 74 -10.17 4.12 2.00
C GLN A 74 -8.72 4.28 2.45
N SER A 75 -7.76 4.07 1.54
CA SER A 75 -6.34 4.23 1.86
C SER A 75 -5.94 5.69 2.06
N ILE A 76 -6.54 6.63 1.30
CA ILE A 76 -6.34 8.07 1.52
C ILE A 76 -6.78 8.44 2.94
N SER A 77 -7.98 8.00 3.37
CA SER A 77 -8.48 8.22 4.73
C SER A 77 -7.61 7.54 5.78
N ALA A 78 -7.29 6.25 5.61
CA ALA A 78 -6.47 5.50 6.55
C ALA A 78 -5.08 6.15 6.75
N CYS A 79 -4.40 6.53 5.66
CA CYS A 79 -3.06 7.09 5.73
C CYS A 79 -3.06 8.52 6.28
N PHE A 80 -3.89 9.41 5.74
CA PHE A 80 -3.79 10.85 6.08
C PHE A 80 -4.72 11.29 7.22
N GLN A 81 -5.91 10.68 7.38
CA GLN A 81 -6.85 11.11 8.41
C GLN A 81 -6.71 10.28 9.70
N VAL A 82 -6.41 8.97 9.60
CA VAL A 82 -6.32 8.10 10.78
C VAL A 82 -4.89 8.02 11.30
N PHE A 83 -3.90 7.67 10.47
CA PHE A 83 -2.52 7.43 10.92
C PHE A 83 -1.57 8.62 10.70
N ASN A 84 -1.89 9.54 9.82
CA ASN A 84 -1.05 10.67 9.41
C ASN A 84 0.33 10.19 8.94
N VAL A 85 0.36 9.29 7.96
CA VAL A 85 1.56 8.69 7.37
C VAL A 85 1.62 8.96 5.88
N ALA A 86 2.81 9.25 5.39
CA ALA A 86 3.12 9.58 3.99
C ALA A 86 4.55 9.13 3.65
N PRO A 87 4.92 9.01 2.36
CA PRO A 87 4.07 9.18 1.18
C PRO A 87 3.27 7.92 0.83
N ILE A 88 2.31 8.07 -0.09
CA ILE A 88 1.62 6.95 -0.75
C ILE A 88 1.56 7.19 -2.26
N ILE A 89 1.42 6.11 -3.04
CA ILE A 89 1.25 6.16 -4.49
C ILE A 89 -0.14 5.62 -4.83
N LEU A 90 -0.93 6.42 -5.52
CA LEU A 90 -2.30 6.11 -5.92
C LEU A 90 -2.35 5.80 -7.41
N VAL A 91 -3.01 4.70 -7.78
CA VAL A 91 -3.23 4.28 -9.17
C VAL A 91 -4.72 4.05 -9.38
N ASN A 92 -5.39 5.02 -10.00
CA ASN A 92 -6.80 4.91 -10.36
C ASN A 92 -6.97 4.23 -11.72
N VAL A 93 -7.83 3.20 -11.79
CA VAL A 93 -8.13 2.45 -13.01
C VAL A 93 -9.47 2.83 -13.65
N LEU A 94 -10.28 3.65 -12.97
CA LEU A 94 -11.55 4.15 -13.51
C LEU A 94 -11.25 5.13 -14.66
N ASP A 95 -11.57 4.72 -15.90
CA ASP A 95 -11.19 5.45 -17.12
C ASP A 95 -12.44 5.94 -17.87
N PRO A 96 -12.66 7.26 -17.95
CA PRO A 96 -13.82 7.82 -18.64
C PRO A 96 -13.81 7.59 -20.16
N ASN A 97 -12.70 7.13 -20.73
CA ASN A 97 -12.62 6.75 -22.15
C ASN A 97 -13.12 5.32 -22.43
N LYS A 98 -13.33 4.50 -21.38
CA LYS A 98 -13.95 3.18 -21.49
C LYS A 98 -15.46 3.30 -21.38
N ALA A 99 -16.20 2.84 -22.40
CA ALA A 99 -17.67 2.91 -22.41
C ALA A 99 -18.34 2.22 -21.21
N ALA A 100 -17.72 1.17 -20.65
CA ALA A 100 -18.22 0.49 -19.46
C ALA A 100 -18.10 1.33 -18.18
N HIS A 101 -17.17 2.28 -18.15
CA HIS A 101 -16.85 3.12 -16.97
C HIS A 101 -17.60 4.44 -16.94
N VAL A 102 -18.50 4.67 -17.91
CA VAL A 102 -19.28 5.91 -18.00
C VAL A 102 -20.76 5.62 -18.29
N THR A 103 -21.58 6.59 -17.93
CA THR A 103 -22.99 6.64 -18.30
C THR A 103 -23.24 7.95 -19.08
N GLN A 104 -23.81 7.84 -20.27
CA GLN A 104 -24.24 9.01 -21.03
C GLN A 104 -25.61 9.46 -20.52
N ASN A 105 -25.67 10.60 -19.85
CA ASN A 105 -26.92 11.22 -19.40
C ASN A 105 -27.56 11.93 -20.58
N GLN A 106 -28.70 11.42 -20.98
CA GLN A 106 -29.47 12.00 -22.09
C GLN A 106 -29.94 13.40 -21.72
N ALA A 107 -30.20 14.20 -22.74
CA ALA A 107 -30.72 15.56 -22.59
C ALA A 107 -32.05 15.55 -21.83
N GLU A 108 -32.12 16.27 -20.72
CA GLU A 108 -33.32 16.44 -19.90
C GLU A 108 -33.58 17.93 -19.63
N SER A 109 -34.87 18.28 -19.45
CA SER A 109 -35.23 19.65 -19.09
C SER A 109 -35.11 19.85 -17.59
N CYS A 110 -34.34 20.83 -17.19
CA CYS A 110 -34.15 21.22 -15.80
C CYS A 110 -34.69 22.66 -15.58
N ASP A 111 -35.44 22.86 -14.54
CA ASP A 111 -36.02 24.18 -14.22
C ASP A 111 -34.97 25.17 -13.73
N VAL A 112 -35.14 26.41 -14.09
CA VAL A 112 -34.30 27.53 -13.58
C VAL A 112 -34.98 28.13 -12.37
N VAL A 113 -34.30 28.11 -11.22
CA VAL A 113 -34.79 28.71 -9.97
C VAL A 113 -33.75 29.71 -9.48
N ASP A 114 -34.12 30.96 -9.36
CA ASP A 114 -33.25 32.06 -8.89
C ASP A 114 -31.89 32.14 -9.63
N GLY A 115 -31.91 31.82 -10.94
CA GLY A 115 -30.69 31.85 -11.76
C GLY A 115 -29.77 30.67 -11.60
N VAL A 116 -30.23 29.58 -10.97
CA VAL A 116 -29.50 28.32 -10.80
C VAL A 116 -30.33 27.17 -11.36
N VAL A 117 -29.67 26.23 -12.00
CA VAL A 117 -30.21 24.93 -12.38
C VAL A 117 -29.57 23.86 -11.53
N LEU A 118 -30.36 23.08 -10.79
CA LEU A 118 -29.90 21.91 -10.08
C LEU A 118 -30.04 20.68 -10.99
N TYR A 119 -28.92 20.07 -11.36
CA TYR A 119 -28.85 18.88 -12.20
C TYR A 119 -28.59 17.66 -11.32
N ASP A 120 -29.65 16.88 -11.07
CA ASP A 120 -29.65 15.73 -10.16
C ASP A 120 -29.03 14.48 -10.82
N LYS A 121 -27.74 14.59 -11.18
CA LYS A 121 -26.92 13.45 -11.66
C LYS A 121 -25.63 13.44 -10.85
N LYS A 122 -25.25 12.24 -10.40
CA LYS A 122 -24.02 12.01 -9.64
C LYS A 122 -22.83 11.71 -10.52
N TYR A 123 -21.64 11.99 -10.02
CA TYR A 123 -20.36 11.66 -10.65
C TYR A 123 -20.16 12.29 -12.03
N VAL A 124 -20.78 13.42 -12.30
CA VAL A 124 -20.73 14.12 -13.59
C VAL A 124 -19.32 14.64 -13.87
N LEU A 125 -18.83 14.39 -15.07
CA LEU A 125 -17.64 15.03 -15.60
C LEU A 125 -18.01 16.43 -16.11
N LEU A 126 -17.70 17.50 -15.35
CA LEU A 126 -18.14 18.87 -15.65
C LEU A 126 -17.74 19.36 -17.04
N ASN A 127 -16.61 18.90 -17.57
CA ASN A 127 -16.15 19.22 -18.91
C ASN A 127 -16.99 18.60 -20.05
N THR A 128 -17.90 17.70 -19.71
CA THR A 128 -18.83 17.06 -20.67
C THR A 128 -20.22 17.65 -20.63
N LEU A 129 -20.48 18.62 -19.75
CA LEU A 129 -21.76 19.31 -19.65
C LEU A 129 -22.10 20.04 -20.95
N ALA A 130 -23.29 19.75 -21.49
CA ALA A 130 -23.86 20.52 -22.58
C ALA A 130 -25.20 21.13 -22.12
N VAL A 131 -25.20 22.44 -21.96
CA VAL A 131 -26.37 23.24 -21.49
C VAL A 131 -26.93 24.00 -22.66
N LYS A 132 -28.24 23.91 -22.89
CA LYS A 132 -28.93 24.59 -24.00
C LYS A 132 -30.15 25.36 -23.53
N ASN A 133 -30.34 26.54 -24.10
CA ASN A 133 -31.57 27.30 -24.01
C ASN A 133 -32.29 27.18 -25.36
N GLY A 134 -33.29 26.30 -25.46
CA GLY A 134 -33.88 25.92 -26.72
C GLY A 134 -32.85 25.31 -27.67
N SER A 135 -32.61 25.95 -28.83
CA SER A 135 -31.60 25.54 -29.79
C SER A 135 -30.20 26.18 -29.54
N ALA A 136 -30.11 27.16 -28.69
CA ALA A 136 -28.86 27.84 -28.40
C ALA A 136 -28.02 27.07 -27.38
N THR A 137 -26.75 26.76 -27.70
CA THR A 137 -25.81 26.17 -26.75
C THR A 137 -25.17 27.27 -25.91
N LEU A 138 -25.22 27.10 -24.59
CA LEU A 138 -24.61 28.00 -23.63
C LEU A 138 -23.12 27.62 -23.44
N VAL A 139 -22.29 28.64 -23.18
CA VAL A 139 -20.84 28.48 -23.05
C VAL A 139 -20.45 28.61 -21.59
N ALA A 140 -19.74 27.57 -21.08
CA ALA A 140 -19.19 27.61 -19.73
C ALA A 140 -18.17 28.76 -19.55
N GLY A 141 -18.20 29.40 -18.39
CA GLY A 141 -17.39 30.57 -18.06
C GLY A 141 -17.94 31.91 -18.59
N SER A 142 -18.90 31.89 -19.54
CA SER A 142 -19.55 33.09 -20.10
C SER A 142 -21.03 33.12 -19.79
N ASP A 143 -21.75 32.05 -20.05
CA ASP A 143 -23.20 31.97 -19.84
C ASP A 143 -23.55 31.29 -18.53
N TYR A 144 -22.70 30.33 -18.06
CA TYR A 144 -22.87 29.62 -16.80
C TYR A 144 -21.55 29.18 -16.19
N GLU A 145 -21.55 28.90 -14.90
CA GLU A 145 -20.55 28.10 -14.19
C GLU A 145 -21.23 26.90 -13.57
N ALA A 146 -20.48 25.78 -13.47
CA ALA A 146 -20.99 24.55 -12.88
C ALA A 146 -20.04 24.06 -11.77
N ALA A 147 -20.63 23.61 -10.66
CA ALA A 147 -19.91 23.05 -9.52
C ALA A 147 -20.64 21.83 -8.97
N HIS A 148 -19.91 20.90 -8.37
CA HIS A 148 -20.50 19.80 -7.62
C HIS A 148 -20.99 20.28 -6.26
N GLU A 149 -22.18 19.83 -5.86
CA GLU A 149 -22.74 20.02 -4.52
C GLU A 149 -22.36 18.85 -3.60
N ASP A 150 -22.54 19.06 -2.30
CA ASP A 150 -22.18 18.06 -1.27
C ASP A 150 -22.99 16.74 -1.41
N ASP A 151 -24.19 16.80 -1.96
CA ASP A 151 -25.04 15.64 -2.23
C ASP A 151 -24.65 14.88 -3.51
N GLY A 152 -23.67 15.42 -4.26
CA GLY A 152 -23.15 14.88 -5.51
C GLY A 152 -23.91 15.32 -6.76
N SER A 153 -24.95 16.15 -6.64
CA SER A 153 -25.60 16.85 -7.76
C SER A 153 -24.69 17.93 -8.34
N VAL A 154 -25.09 18.56 -9.43
CA VAL A 154 -24.36 19.67 -10.05
C VAL A 154 -25.22 20.92 -10.06
N ALA A 155 -24.75 21.98 -9.39
CA ALA A 155 -25.32 23.31 -9.50
C ALA A 155 -24.74 24.01 -10.74
N ILE A 156 -25.63 24.52 -11.60
CA ILE A 156 -25.27 25.29 -12.79
C ILE A 156 -25.75 26.72 -12.54
N THR A 157 -24.85 27.59 -12.16
CA THR A 157 -25.12 29.02 -11.90
C THR A 157 -25.09 29.79 -13.22
N LEU A 158 -26.20 30.47 -13.56
CA LEU A 158 -26.34 31.20 -14.80
C LEU A 158 -25.72 32.60 -14.67
N LEU A 159 -24.93 33.00 -15.65
CA LEU A 159 -24.21 34.28 -15.66
C LEU A 159 -24.84 35.26 -16.62
N SER A 160 -25.16 34.85 -17.87
CA SER A 160 -25.73 35.75 -18.88
C SER A 160 -27.21 36.02 -18.64
N THR A 161 -27.68 37.21 -19.02
CA THR A 161 -29.08 37.61 -18.89
C THR A 161 -30.00 36.68 -19.65
N ALA A 162 -29.63 36.29 -20.88
CA ALA A 162 -30.42 35.40 -21.71
C ALA A 162 -30.59 34.00 -21.11
N ALA A 163 -29.59 33.53 -20.34
CA ALA A 163 -29.69 32.25 -19.62
C ALA A 163 -30.59 32.39 -18.39
N LYS A 164 -30.49 33.50 -17.63
CA LYS A 164 -31.27 33.75 -16.41
C LYS A 164 -32.77 33.96 -16.68
N GLU A 165 -33.13 34.46 -17.85
CA GLU A 165 -34.53 34.68 -18.25
C GLU A 165 -35.23 33.38 -18.73
N ALA A 166 -34.49 32.29 -18.95
CA ALA A 166 -35.08 31.04 -19.30
C ALA A 166 -35.82 30.41 -18.11
N SER A 167 -37.00 29.84 -18.36
CA SER A 167 -37.76 29.10 -17.34
C SER A 167 -37.18 27.68 -17.12
N SER A 168 -36.56 27.12 -18.14
CA SER A 168 -35.92 25.83 -18.09
C SER A 168 -34.77 25.74 -19.11
N LEU A 169 -33.78 24.90 -18.83
CA LEU A 169 -32.66 24.61 -19.72
C LEU A 169 -32.58 23.10 -19.97
N THR A 170 -32.07 22.74 -21.14
CA THR A 170 -31.82 21.33 -21.47
C THR A 170 -30.38 21.01 -21.14
N VAL A 171 -30.17 20.03 -20.27
CA VAL A 171 -28.85 19.61 -19.81
C VAL A 171 -28.57 18.15 -20.20
N SER A 172 -27.38 17.88 -20.69
CA SER A 172 -26.84 16.53 -20.89
C SER A 172 -25.39 16.45 -20.47
N SER A 173 -24.91 15.28 -20.10
CA SER A 173 -23.54 15.09 -19.58
C SER A 173 -23.08 13.65 -19.69
N THR A 174 -21.84 13.41 -19.31
CA THR A 174 -21.31 12.07 -19.05
C THR A 174 -20.98 11.97 -17.56
N SER A 175 -21.46 10.92 -16.90
CA SER A 175 -21.12 10.58 -15.52
C SER A 175 -20.17 9.39 -15.48
N LEU A 176 -19.29 9.35 -14.49
CA LEU A 176 -18.53 8.14 -14.17
C LEU A 176 -19.48 7.04 -13.70
N LYS A 177 -19.12 5.79 -14.03
CA LYS A 177 -19.81 4.57 -13.60
C LYS A 177 -18.80 3.64 -12.92
N PRO A 178 -18.49 3.84 -11.63
CA PRO A 178 -17.52 3.03 -10.91
C PRO A 178 -17.87 1.53 -10.91
N SER A 179 -19.16 1.19 -10.88
CA SER A 179 -19.66 -0.20 -10.98
C SER A 179 -19.36 -0.89 -12.32
N GLY A 180 -18.86 -0.16 -13.31
CA GLY A 180 -18.40 -0.72 -14.57
C GLY A 180 -16.95 -1.21 -14.54
N VAL A 181 -16.20 -0.87 -13.50
CA VAL A 181 -14.83 -1.37 -13.28
C VAL A 181 -14.90 -2.83 -12.85
N THR A 182 -13.98 -3.65 -13.37
CA THR A 182 -13.90 -5.08 -13.12
C THR A 182 -12.54 -5.48 -12.56
N ALA A 183 -12.42 -6.72 -12.08
CA ALA A 183 -11.14 -7.30 -11.66
C ALA A 183 -10.08 -7.25 -12.79
N ALA A 184 -10.50 -7.36 -14.04
CA ALA A 184 -9.60 -7.25 -15.19
C ALA A 184 -8.99 -5.85 -15.35
N ASP A 185 -9.72 -4.80 -14.97
CA ASP A 185 -9.19 -3.43 -15.00
C ASP A 185 -8.13 -3.20 -13.91
N ILE A 186 -8.31 -3.83 -12.74
CA ILE A 186 -7.32 -3.81 -11.65
C ILE A 186 -6.07 -4.60 -12.05
N VAL A 187 -6.22 -5.83 -12.55
CA VAL A 187 -5.10 -6.65 -13.02
C VAL A 187 -4.36 -5.93 -14.15
N GLY A 188 -5.11 -5.30 -15.04
CA GLY A 188 -4.55 -4.54 -16.15
C GLY A 188 -3.86 -5.40 -17.18
N GLY A 189 -2.92 -4.80 -17.88
CA GLY A 189 -2.15 -5.44 -18.94
C GLY A 189 -1.29 -4.44 -19.70
N VAL A 190 -0.63 -4.95 -20.73
CA VAL A 190 0.17 -4.15 -21.67
C VAL A 190 -0.53 -4.16 -23.01
N ASP A 191 -0.90 -2.99 -23.52
CA ASP A 191 -1.44 -2.86 -24.87
C ASP A 191 -0.35 -3.18 -25.90
N ALA A 192 -0.57 -4.23 -26.69
CA ALA A 192 0.45 -4.72 -27.63
C ALA A 192 0.78 -3.73 -28.76
N SER A 193 -0.12 -2.77 -29.08
CA SER A 193 0.04 -1.81 -30.16
C SER A 193 0.73 -0.54 -29.72
N THR A 194 0.46 -0.10 -28.48
CA THR A 194 0.98 1.17 -27.93
C THR A 194 2.05 0.98 -26.88
N GLY A 195 2.20 -0.23 -26.33
CA GLY A 195 3.05 -0.52 -25.18
C GLY A 195 2.55 0.08 -23.87
N LYS A 196 1.35 0.66 -23.85
CA LYS A 196 0.78 1.30 -22.65
C LYS A 196 0.41 0.25 -21.60
N GLU A 197 0.91 0.44 -20.39
CA GLU A 197 0.60 -0.39 -19.23
C GLU A 197 -0.63 0.17 -18.50
N THR A 198 -1.44 -0.72 -17.91
CA THR A 198 -2.63 -0.38 -17.11
C THR A 198 -2.72 -1.28 -15.87
N GLY A 199 -3.47 -0.85 -14.86
CA GLY A 199 -3.68 -1.63 -13.64
C GLY A 199 -2.38 -1.99 -12.93
N LEU A 200 -2.28 -3.22 -12.42
CA LEU A 200 -1.12 -3.71 -11.66
C LEU A 200 0.20 -3.72 -12.45
N GLU A 201 0.16 -3.72 -13.79
CA GLU A 201 1.39 -3.61 -14.60
C GLU A 201 2.13 -2.28 -14.35
N LEU A 202 1.42 -1.24 -13.95
CA LEU A 202 2.00 0.08 -13.65
C LEU A 202 3.00 0.08 -12.48
N ILE A 203 3.06 -0.99 -11.68
CA ILE A 203 4.07 -1.11 -10.63
C ILE A 203 5.49 -1.01 -11.21
N ARG A 204 5.69 -1.47 -12.44
CA ARG A 204 6.98 -1.41 -13.13
C ARG A 204 7.43 0.02 -13.45
N GLN A 205 6.49 0.97 -13.50
CA GLN A 205 6.78 2.37 -13.78
C GLN A 205 7.19 3.16 -12.53
N ILE A 206 6.96 2.63 -11.32
CA ILE A 206 7.19 3.37 -10.07
C ILE A 206 8.67 3.76 -9.94
N TYR A 207 9.58 2.81 -10.01
CA TYR A 207 11.01 3.12 -9.87
C TYR A 207 11.56 3.97 -11.03
N PRO A 208 11.30 3.66 -12.31
CA PRO A 208 11.81 4.48 -13.42
C PRO A 208 11.29 5.92 -13.45
N THR A 209 10.05 6.16 -12.97
CA THR A 209 9.42 7.49 -13.06
C THR A 209 9.56 8.31 -11.79
N LEU A 210 9.51 7.65 -10.62
CA LEU A 210 9.49 8.32 -9.31
C LEU A 210 10.78 8.10 -8.51
N GLY A 211 11.65 7.18 -8.93
CA GLY A 211 12.90 6.87 -8.23
C GLY A 211 12.69 6.16 -6.89
N MET A 212 11.48 5.64 -6.63
CA MET A 212 11.11 5.01 -5.37
C MET A 212 10.82 3.52 -5.57
N VAL A 213 11.20 2.70 -4.60
CA VAL A 213 10.91 1.26 -4.59
C VAL A 213 9.66 1.00 -3.77
N PRO A 214 8.65 0.29 -4.32
CA PRO A 214 7.48 -0.12 -3.56
C PRO A 214 7.84 -0.99 -2.35
N GLY A 215 7.29 -0.71 -1.17
CA GLY A 215 7.37 -1.58 0.00
C GLY A 215 6.14 -2.45 0.16
N LEU A 216 4.97 -1.90 -0.17
CA LEU A 216 3.67 -2.56 -0.09
C LEU A 216 2.86 -2.32 -1.36
N ILE A 217 2.15 -3.35 -1.82
CA ILE A 217 1.14 -3.23 -2.88
C ILE A 217 -0.21 -3.74 -2.37
N LEU A 218 -1.28 -3.01 -2.67
CA LEU A 218 -2.62 -3.38 -2.24
C LEU A 218 -3.69 -2.88 -3.20
N ALA A 219 -4.84 -3.54 -3.16
CA ALA A 219 -6.03 -3.15 -3.92
C ALA A 219 -7.28 -3.34 -3.03
N PRO A 220 -7.54 -2.43 -2.05
CA PRO A 220 -8.69 -2.53 -1.18
C PRO A 220 -9.99 -2.60 -1.98
N GLY A 221 -10.90 -3.49 -1.59
CA GLY A 221 -12.14 -3.72 -2.33
C GLY A 221 -12.01 -4.62 -3.56
N TRP A 222 -10.80 -5.06 -3.90
CA TRP A 222 -10.52 -5.92 -5.05
C TRP A 222 -9.69 -7.16 -4.71
N SER A 223 -8.81 -7.06 -3.72
CA SER A 223 -7.87 -8.11 -3.33
C SER A 223 -8.52 -9.40 -2.82
N HIS A 224 -9.81 -9.36 -2.47
CA HIS A 224 -10.61 -10.53 -2.10
C HIS A 224 -11.05 -11.38 -3.31
N THR A 225 -10.81 -10.91 -4.53
CA THR A 225 -11.10 -11.65 -5.76
C THR A 225 -9.88 -12.51 -6.14
N PRO A 226 -10.02 -13.84 -6.36
CA PRO A 226 -8.89 -14.74 -6.62
C PRO A 226 -7.95 -14.31 -7.75
N THR A 227 -8.50 -13.77 -8.86
CA THR A 227 -7.70 -13.28 -9.99
C THR A 227 -6.83 -12.08 -9.62
N VAL A 228 -7.36 -11.14 -8.81
CA VAL A 228 -6.60 -9.97 -8.32
C VAL A 228 -5.59 -10.40 -7.27
N ALA A 229 -5.97 -11.30 -6.35
CA ALA A 229 -5.06 -11.85 -5.33
C ALA A 229 -3.85 -12.55 -5.96
N ALA A 230 -4.09 -13.39 -6.99
CA ALA A 230 -3.03 -14.05 -7.72
C ALA A 230 -2.11 -13.04 -8.44
N ALA A 231 -2.69 -12.01 -9.08
CA ALA A 231 -1.92 -10.97 -9.76
C ALA A 231 -1.10 -10.12 -8.78
N LEU A 232 -1.66 -9.73 -7.62
CA LEU A 232 -0.92 -9.02 -6.56
C LEU A 232 0.28 -9.85 -6.09
N GLN A 233 0.08 -11.14 -5.75
CA GLN A 233 1.17 -12.01 -5.32
C GLN A 233 2.25 -12.17 -6.40
N ALA A 234 1.87 -12.28 -7.67
CA ALA A 234 2.82 -12.39 -8.78
C ALA A 234 3.65 -11.10 -9.00
N LYS A 235 3.20 -9.95 -8.51
CA LYS A 235 3.89 -8.66 -8.65
C LYS A 235 4.74 -8.28 -7.43
N THR A 236 4.89 -9.16 -6.44
CA THR A 236 5.70 -8.87 -5.24
C THR A 236 7.18 -9.11 -5.44
N GLU A 237 7.57 -9.95 -6.40
CA GLU A 237 8.94 -10.35 -6.63
C GLU A 237 9.42 -9.91 -8.02
N ASN A 238 10.71 -9.65 -8.12
CA ASN A 238 11.37 -9.28 -9.38
C ASN A 238 10.74 -8.07 -10.10
N ILE A 239 10.23 -7.09 -9.35
CA ILE A 239 9.78 -5.82 -9.91
C ILE A 239 10.96 -5.19 -10.68
N ASN A 240 10.76 -4.84 -11.95
CA ASN A 240 11.83 -4.36 -12.83
C ASN A 240 13.00 -5.35 -12.97
N GLY A 241 12.80 -6.62 -12.64
CA GLY A 241 13.80 -7.68 -12.69
C GLY A 241 14.67 -7.84 -11.45
N ASN A 242 14.47 -7.05 -10.39
CA ASN A 242 15.36 -7.05 -9.24
C ASN A 242 14.72 -6.68 -7.87
N PHE A 243 13.70 -5.81 -7.81
CA PHE A 243 13.13 -5.38 -6.53
C PHE A 243 12.03 -6.30 -6.03
N ASN A 244 11.87 -6.37 -4.71
CA ASN A 244 10.80 -7.11 -4.04
C ASN A 244 9.99 -6.20 -3.13
N CYS A 245 8.71 -6.55 -2.95
CA CYS A 245 7.83 -5.91 -1.98
C CYS A 245 6.86 -6.94 -1.40
N SER A 246 5.97 -6.51 -0.52
CA SER A 246 4.92 -7.36 0.02
C SER A 246 3.54 -6.91 -0.44
N CYS A 247 2.56 -7.82 -0.49
CA CYS A 247 1.17 -7.49 -0.81
C CYS A 247 0.21 -7.78 0.34
N LEU A 248 -0.93 -7.09 0.34
CA LEU A 248 -2.01 -7.28 1.30
C LEU A 248 -3.25 -7.82 0.60
N LEU A 249 -3.80 -8.90 1.14
CA LEU A 249 -4.94 -9.61 0.58
C LEU A 249 -6.06 -9.66 1.61
N ASP A 250 -7.21 -9.09 1.27
CA ASP A 250 -8.41 -9.19 2.09
C ASP A 250 -9.12 -10.51 1.78
N ILE A 251 -9.51 -11.24 2.82
CA ILE A 251 -10.45 -12.34 2.71
C ILE A 251 -11.84 -11.74 2.76
N SER A 252 -12.72 -12.08 1.79
CA SER A 252 -14.07 -11.51 1.74
C SER A 252 -14.83 -11.76 3.05
N ALA A 253 -15.41 -10.70 3.59
CA ALA A 253 -16.18 -10.73 4.85
C ALA A 253 -17.70 -10.70 4.56
N ASP A 254 -18.12 -11.54 3.61
CA ASP A 254 -19.49 -11.74 3.17
C ASP A 254 -19.75 -13.22 2.80
N SER A 255 -20.88 -13.50 2.18
CA SER A 255 -21.27 -14.86 1.76
C SER A 255 -20.33 -15.50 0.72
N ASP A 256 -19.57 -14.69 -0.03
CA ASP A 256 -18.62 -15.17 -1.02
C ASP A 256 -17.26 -15.58 -0.41
N GLY A 257 -17.07 -15.32 0.88
CA GLY A 257 -15.87 -15.63 1.65
C GLY A 257 -16.18 -16.23 3.00
N ALA A 258 -16.04 -15.44 4.08
CA ALA A 258 -16.21 -15.89 5.45
C ALA A 258 -17.05 -14.91 6.28
N VAL A 259 -18.22 -15.37 6.73
CA VAL A 259 -19.08 -14.64 7.70
C VAL A 259 -18.86 -15.07 9.15
N VAL A 260 -18.13 -16.18 9.35
CA VAL A 260 -17.74 -16.67 10.67
C VAL A 260 -16.25 -17.04 10.67
N TYR A 261 -15.58 -16.82 11.79
CA TYR A 261 -14.12 -17.04 11.90
C TYR A 261 -13.68 -18.47 11.55
N THR A 262 -14.54 -19.46 11.79
CA THR A 262 -14.24 -20.87 11.49
C THR A 262 -14.19 -21.20 9.99
N SER A 263 -14.79 -20.39 9.14
CA SER A 263 -14.77 -20.56 7.68
C SER A 263 -13.62 -19.81 7.00
N VAL A 264 -12.88 -18.96 7.73
CA VAL A 264 -11.82 -18.10 7.18
C VAL A 264 -10.69 -18.89 6.54
N LYS A 265 -10.32 -20.05 7.13
CA LYS A 265 -9.31 -20.94 6.54
C LYS A 265 -9.67 -21.37 5.12
N GLY A 266 -10.89 -21.88 4.94
CA GLY A 266 -11.36 -22.31 3.61
C GLY A 266 -11.46 -21.14 2.62
N ALA A 267 -11.90 -19.97 3.09
CA ALA A 267 -11.95 -18.76 2.27
C ALA A 267 -10.54 -18.28 1.85
N LYS A 268 -9.54 -18.36 2.74
CA LYS A 268 -8.12 -18.09 2.42
C LYS A 268 -7.60 -19.04 1.34
N GLU A 269 -7.89 -20.34 1.50
CA GLU A 269 -7.49 -21.37 0.53
C GLU A 269 -8.14 -21.14 -0.85
N ALA A 270 -9.44 -20.81 -0.87
CA ALA A 270 -10.17 -20.48 -2.09
C ALA A 270 -9.65 -19.20 -2.76
N LEU A 271 -9.21 -18.21 -1.99
CA LEU A 271 -8.57 -17.00 -2.48
C LEU A 271 -7.20 -17.28 -3.11
N GLY A 272 -6.53 -18.38 -2.75
CA GLY A 272 -5.18 -18.71 -3.17
C GLY A 272 -4.10 -17.85 -2.48
N ALA A 273 -4.38 -17.33 -1.28
CA ALA A 273 -3.43 -16.55 -0.49
C ALA A 273 -2.39 -17.47 0.17
N SER A 274 -1.21 -17.60 -0.45
CA SER A 274 -0.17 -18.58 -0.05
C SER A 274 1.27 -18.10 -0.20
N SER A 275 1.51 -16.87 -0.66
CA SER A 275 2.86 -16.32 -0.82
C SER A 275 3.46 -15.89 0.51
N ALA A 276 4.77 -16.06 0.67
CA ALA A 276 5.55 -15.50 1.77
C ALA A 276 5.62 -13.96 1.71
N HIS A 277 5.44 -13.38 0.52
CA HIS A 277 5.35 -11.94 0.33
C HIS A 277 3.92 -11.38 0.48
N ALA A 278 2.98 -12.17 1.00
CA ALA A 278 1.59 -11.75 1.20
C ALA A 278 1.19 -11.83 2.67
N ALA A 279 0.34 -10.89 3.11
CA ALA A 279 -0.44 -11.01 4.34
C ALA A 279 -1.92 -11.18 3.99
N ALA A 280 -2.56 -12.20 4.56
CA ALA A 280 -4.00 -12.43 4.45
C ALA A 280 -4.71 -11.82 5.66
N LEU A 281 -5.77 -11.06 5.43
CA LEU A 281 -6.43 -10.18 6.40
C LEU A 281 -7.93 -10.48 6.49
N TRP A 282 -8.47 -10.55 7.71
CA TRP A 282 -9.90 -10.71 7.96
C TRP A 282 -10.23 -10.26 9.40
N PRO A 283 -11.41 -9.68 9.66
CA PRO A 283 -12.48 -9.23 8.77
C PRO A 283 -12.25 -7.79 8.27
N MET A 284 -13.30 -7.11 7.79
CA MET A 284 -13.29 -5.65 7.59
C MET A 284 -13.27 -4.94 8.94
N VAL A 285 -12.87 -3.67 8.92
CA VAL A 285 -12.79 -2.83 10.11
C VAL A 285 -13.59 -1.53 9.93
N ALA A 286 -14.00 -0.90 11.03
CA ALA A 286 -14.77 0.33 10.98
C ALA A 286 -14.16 1.44 11.84
N VAL A 287 -14.31 2.68 11.40
CA VAL A 287 -14.04 3.90 12.17
C VAL A 287 -15.33 4.72 12.16
N GLY A 288 -16.06 4.70 13.25
CA GLY A 288 -17.43 5.21 13.29
C GLY A 288 -18.32 4.41 12.34
N GLU A 289 -18.96 5.11 11.40
CA GLU A 289 -19.84 4.50 10.40
C GLU A 289 -19.09 4.06 9.12
N LYS A 290 -17.84 4.50 8.93
CA LYS A 290 -17.05 4.18 7.75
C LYS A 290 -16.43 2.79 7.85
N LYS A 291 -16.70 1.95 6.87
CA LYS A 291 -16.15 0.60 6.76
C LYS A 291 -14.95 0.58 5.81
N TYR A 292 -13.88 -0.08 6.22
CA TYR A 292 -12.65 -0.21 5.44
C TYR A 292 -12.36 -1.70 5.20
N TYR A 293 -11.86 -2.02 4.03
CA TYR A 293 -11.12 -3.27 3.87
C TYR A 293 -9.89 -3.21 4.76
N PHE A 294 -9.61 -4.33 5.43
CA PHE A 294 -8.56 -4.33 6.46
C PHE A 294 -7.19 -4.00 5.87
N SER A 295 -6.93 -4.37 4.61
CA SER A 295 -5.69 -4.04 3.90
C SER A 295 -5.36 -2.55 3.91
N ALA A 296 -6.34 -1.65 3.76
CA ALA A 296 -6.12 -0.21 3.80
C ALA A 296 -5.62 0.26 5.17
N MET A 297 -6.25 -0.21 6.26
CA MET A 297 -5.89 0.16 7.63
C MET A 297 -4.58 -0.51 8.07
N PHE A 298 -4.37 -1.78 7.72
CA PHE A 298 -3.15 -2.51 8.06
C PHE A 298 -1.93 -1.99 7.32
N ALA A 299 -2.07 -1.57 6.05
CA ALA A 299 -1.00 -0.90 5.31
C ALA A 299 -0.59 0.42 5.98
N ALA A 300 -1.58 1.24 6.35
CA ALA A 300 -1.33 2.51 7.03
C ALA A 300 -0.67 2.30 8.41
N LEU A 301 -1.13 1.30 9.19
CA LEU A 301 -0.49 0.91 10.46
C LEU A 301 0.95 0.43 10.25
N THR A 302 1.18 -0.39 9.21
CA THR A 302 2.51 -0.90 8.88
C THR A 302 3.47 0.24 8.53
N ALA A 303 3.06 1.14 7.64
CA ALA A 303 3.85 2.32 7.29
C ALA A 303 4.09 3.25 8.48
N TYR A 304 3.08 3.43 9.35
CA TYR A 304 3.21 4.20 10.59
C TYR A 304 4.21 3.56 11.56
N THR A 305 4.20 2.23 11.69
CA THR A 305 5.17 1.49 12.52
C THR A 305 6.58 1.66 11.99
N ASP A 306 6.79 1.47 10.69
CA ASP A 306 8.10 1.66 10.05
C ASP A 306 8.63 3.10 10.19
N ALA A 307 7.77 4.10 9.98
CA ALA A 307 8.14 5.51 10.10
C ALA A 307 8.60 5.88 11.51
N ASN A 308 7.98 5.31 12.55
CA ASN A 308 8.42 5.48 13.94
C ASN A 308 9.72 4.74 14.26
N ASN A 309 10.12 3.80 13.43
CA ASN A 309 11.33 3.00 13.55
C ASN A 309 12.42 3.42 12.54
N ALA A 310 12.50 4.70 12.23
CA ALA A 310 13.46 5.28 11.28
C ALA A 310 13.35 4.66 9.87
N ASP A 311 12.15 4.31 9.45
CA ASP A 311 11.82 3.68 8.16
C ASP A 311 12.42 2.28 7.97
N VAL A 312 12.62 1.55 9.08
CA VAL A 312 13.16 0.18 9.08
C VAL A 312 12.08 -0.79 9.54
N PRO A 313 11.75 -1.83 8.76
CA PRO A 313 10.63 -2.74 9.04
C PRO A 313 11.04 -3.90 9.97
N TYR A 314 11.78 -3.62 11.05
CA TYR A 314 12.24 -4.66 11.99
C TYR A 314 11.20 -5.01 13.05
N GLU A 315 10.24 -4.12 13.29
CA GLU A 315 9.20 -4.32 14.29
C GLU A 315 7.88 -4.76 13.64
N SER A 316 7.22 -5.74 14.26
CA SER A 316 5.92 -6.19 13.77
C SER A 316 4.82 -5.16 14.00
N PRO A 317 3.89 -4.95 13.06
CA PRO A 317 2.66 -4.19 13.27
C PRO A 317 1.64 -4.93 14.16
N SER A 318 1.87 -6.19 14.52
CA SER A 318 1.03 -6.95 15.45
C SER A 318 1.07 -6.33 16.85
N ASN A 319 -0.05 -6.40 17.57
CA ASN A 319 -0.25 -5.80 18.89
C ASN A 319 -0.08 -4.26 18.92
N LYS A 320 -0.20 -3.61 17.76
CA LYS A 320 -0.24 -2.15 17.66
C LYS A 320 -1.68 -1.66 17.58
N ASP A 321 -1.90 -0.42 18.00
CA ASP A 321 -3.21 0.23 18.00
C ASP A 321 -3.70 0.51 16.57
N LEU A 322 -4.83 -0.10 16.20
CA LEU A 322 -5.44 0.05 14.89
C LEU A 322 -6.26 1.33 14.72
N ARG A 323 -6.56 2.05 15.80
CA ARG A 323 -7.39 3.27 15.79
C ARG A 323 -8.77 3.06 15.14
N ILE A 324 -9.34 1.89 15.31
CA ILE A 324 -10.68 1.52 14.82
C ILE A 324 -11.70 1.45 15.95
N THR A 325 -12.98 1.48 15.61
CA THR A 325 -14.09 1.42 16.56
C THR A 325 -14.74 0.03 16.62
N ALA A 326 -14.63 -0.75 15.54
CA ALA A 326 -15.17 -2.10 15.45
C ALA A 326 -14.47 -2.95 14.38
N THR A 327 -14.58 -4.26 14.51
CA THR A 327 -14.37 -5.24 13.45
C THR A 327 -15.75 -5.69 12.94
N VAL A 328 -15.93 -5.72 11.61
CA VAL A 328 -17.24 -5.88 10.99
C VAL A 328 -17.21 -6.76 9.75
N LEU A 329 -18.34 -7.35 9.41
CA LEU A 329 -18.61 -7.91 8.10
C LEU A 329 -18.99 -6.80 7.10
N LYS A 330 -19.10 -7.14 5.83
CA LYS A 330 -19.47 -6.20 4.75
C LYS A 330 -20.85 -5.57 4.97
N ASP A 331 -21.80 -6.31 5.54
CA ASP A 331 -23.14 -5.82 5.88
C ASP A 331 -23.17 -4.91 7.12
N GLY A 332 -22.05 -4.81 7.86
CA GLY A 332 -21.92 -4.04 9.09
C GLY A 332 -22.14 -4.86 10.36
N THR A 333 -22.41 -6.15 10.25
CA THR A 333 -22.50 -7.03 11.42
C THR A 333 -21.17 -7.06 12.19
N THR A 334 -21.19 -6.77 13.48
CA THR A 334 -19.98 -6.77 14.31
C THR A 334 -19.42 -8.18 14.48
N VAL A 335 -18.12 -8.31 14.31
CA VAL A 335 -17.34 -9.53 14.57
C VAL A 335 -16.55 -9.33 15.85
N ALA A 336 -16.89 -10.05 16.90
CA ALA A 336 -16.13 -10.06 18.16
C ALA A 336 -15.32 -11.34 18.25
N LEU A 337 -14.01 -11.21 18.38
CA LEU A 337 -13.07 -12.32 18.54
C LEU A 337 -12.40 -12.21 19.90
N ASP A 338 -12.35 -13.32 20.63
CA ASP A 338 -11.44 -13.47 21.75
C ASP A 338 -10.05 -13.88 21.27
N GLN A 339 -9.07 -13.79 22.16
CA GLN A 339 -7.68 -14.12 21.85
C GLN A 339 -7.51 -15.58 21.42
N GLN A 340 -8.25 -16.52 22.01
CA GLN A 340 -8.15 -17.92 21.65
C GLN A 340 -8.67 -18.19 20.24
N GLN A 341 -9.83 -17.64 19.87
CA GLN A 341 -10.39 -17.75 18.52
C GLN A 341 -9.44 -17.15 17.48
N ALA A 342 -8.86 -16.00 17.79
CA ALA A 342 -7.88 -15.35 16.91
C ALA A 342 -6.61 -16.20 16.73
N ASN A 343 -6.07 -16.77 17.81
CA ASN A 343 -4.86 -17.59 17.78
C ASN A 343 -5.08 -18.94 17.10
N ASP A 344 -6.06 -19.72 17.60
CA ASP A 344 -6.21 -21.13 17.25
C ASP A 344 -6.79 -21.32 15.84
N VAL A 345 -7.54 -20.34 15.34
CA VAL A 345 -8.23 -20.46 14.04
C VAL A 345 -7.65 -19.54 12.98
N LEU A 346 -7.37 -18.27 13.31
CA LEU A 346 -6.91 -17.29 12.30
C LEU A 346 -5.39 -17.28 12.18
N ASN A 347 -4.68 -16.95 13.27
CA ASN A 347 -3.22 -16.87 13.22
C ASN A 347 -2.56 -18.22 12.93
N ALA A 348 -3.12 -19.32 13.47
CA ALA A 348 -2.67 -20.68 13.15
C ALA A 348 -2.80 -21.07 11.67
N ASN A 349 -3.58 -20.33 10.90
CA ASN A 349 -3.73 -20.49 9.46
C ASN A 349 -3.14 -19.30 8.66
N GLY A 350 -2.26 -18.49 9.26
CA GLY A 350 -1.58 -17.39 8.58
C GLY A 350 -2.53 -16.25 8.16
N VAL A 351 -3.53 -15.97 9.00
CA VAL A 351 -4.47 -14.86 8.81
C VAL A 351 -4.25 -13.85 9.94
N ILE A 352 -4.02 -12.61 9.58
CA ILE A 352 -3.92 -11.48 10.49
C ILE A 352 -5.33 -10.95 10.74
N THR A 353 -5.64 -10.65 12.00
CA THR A 353 -6.94 -10.14 12.43
C THR A 353 -6.79 -8.95 13.38
N ALA A 354 -7.88 -8.53 13.99
CA ALA A 354 -7.90 -7.55 15.06
C ALA A 354 -8.66 -8.08 16.27
N ILE A 355 -8.14 -7.81 17.46
CA ILE A 355 -8.80 -8.12 18.74
C ILE A 355 -8.93 -6.85 19.57
N ASN A 356 -9.93 -6.83 20.46
CA ASN A 356 -10.07 -5.75 21.44
C ASN A 356 -9.39 -6.15 22.75
N ALA A 357 -8.23 -5.55 23.02
CA ALA A 357 -7.46 -5.73 24.24
C ALA A 357 -7.10 -4.34 24.80
N ASN A 358 -8.05 -3.71 25.51
CA ASN A 358 -7.98 -2.31 25.92
C ASN A 358 -7.77 -1.34 24.73
N GLY A 359 -8.65 -1.45 23.74
CA GLY A 359 -8.53 -0.86 22.41
C GLY A 359 -8.22 -1.92 21.35
N PHE A 360 -8.64 -1.64 20.12
CA PHE A 360 -8.42 -2.58 19.02
C PHE A 360 -6.95 -2.64 18.63
N LYS A 361 -6.41 -3.84 18.62
CA LYS A 361 -5.03 -4.14 18.21
C LYS A 361 -5.04 -5.01 16.96
N SER A 362 -4.10 -4.76 16.06
CA SER A 362 -3.74 -5.73 15.03
C SER A 362 -3.20 -7.00 15.70
N TRP A 363 -3.54 -8.18 15.19
CA TRP A 363 -3.19 -9.44 15.84
C TRP A 363 -2.82 -10.52 14.83
N GLY A 364 -1.54 -10.88 14.80
CA GLY A 364 -0.95 -11.89 13.94
C GLY A 364 0.36 -11.44 13.30
N ASN A 365 1.31 -12.37 13.18
CA ASN A 365 2.67 -12.14 12.68
C ASN A 365 3.01 -12.96 11.43
N ASN A 366 2.16 -13.94 11.08
CA ASN A 366 2.45 -14.90 10.02
C ASN A 366 2.13 -14.32 8.64
N THR A 367 2.96 -14.66 7.66
CA THR A 367 2.65 -14.44 6.24
C THR A 367 1.53 -15.37 5.77
N ALA A 368 1.00 -15.13 4.58
CA ALA A 368 0.00 -16.00 3.98
C ALA A 368 0.53 -17.41 3.66
N ALA A 369 1.84 -17.60 3.57
CA ALA A 369 2.46 -18.91 3.36
C ALA A 369 2.35 -19.84 4.58
N TYR A 370 2.11 -19.31 5.79
CA TYR A 370 1.92 -20.13 6.99
C TYR A 370 0.53 -20.80 6.97
N PRO A 371 0.38 -22.07 7.38
CA PRO A 371 1.39 -22.96 7.99
C PRO A 371 2.21 -23.82 7.01
N SER A 372 2.13 -23.60 5.70
CA SER A 372 2.84 -24.42 4.71
C SER A 372 4.35 -24.24 4.78
N THR A 373 4.84 -23.11 5.29
CA THR A 373 6.26 -22.88 5.58
C THR A 373 6.48 -22.59 7.06
N THR A 374 7.61 -23.09 7.59
CA THR A 374 8.11 -22.80 8.93
C THR A 374 9.48 -22.12 8.90
N ASP A 375 10.03 -21.86 7.72
CA ASP A 375 11.27 -21.08 7.56
C ASP A 375 11.05 -19.69 8.18
N PRO A 376 11.86 -19.27 9.16
CA PRO A 376 11.69 -17.98 9.82
C PRO A 376 11.60 -16.80 8.86
N LYS A 377 12.34 -16.84 7.76
CA LYS A 377 12.36 -15.79 6.74
C LYS A 377 11.00 -15.66 6.03
N ASP A 378 10.32 -16.78 5.77
CA ASP A 378 9.10 -16.82 4.97
C ASP A 378 7.83 -16.89 5.82
N ARG A 379 7.97 -17.29 7.10
CA ARG A 379 6.86 -17.37 8.05
C ARG A 379 6.49 -15.99 8.60
N TRP A 380 7.48 -15.20 9.06
CA TRP A 380 7.24 -13.99 9.83
C TRP A 380 7.14 -12.76 8.94
N TRP A 381 6.00 -12.06 8.99
CA TRP A 381 5.73 -10.88 8.17
C TRP A 381 6.82 -9.79 8.28
N ALA A 382 7.20 -9.41 9.50
CA ALA A 382 8.23 -8.39 9.70
C ALA A 382 9.60 -8.86 9.22
N VAL A 383 9.95 -10.15 9.45
CA VAL A 383 11.22 -10.73 8.98
C VAL A 383 11.29 -10.74 7.46
N ARG A 384 10.22 -11.17 6.77
CA ARG A 384 10.17 -11.17 5.30
C ARG A 384 10.36 -9.76 4.75
N ARG A 385 9.65 -8.79 5.30
CA ARG A 385 9.77 -7.39 4.90
C ARG A 385 11.17 -6.82 5.14
N PHE A 386 11.83 -7.21 6.24
CA PHE A 386 13.20 -6.80 6.51
C PHE A 386 14.17 -7.33 5.45
N PHE A 387 14.02 -8.59 5.04
CA PHE A 387 14.82 -9.18 3.96
C PHE A 387 14.61 -8.46 2.63
N ASP A 388 13.36 -8.13 2.28
CA ASP A 388 13.03 -7.40 1.05
C ASP A 388 13.61 -5.98 1.08
N TRP A 389 13.45 -5.28 2.20
CA TRP A 389 13.98 -3.93 2.42
C TRP A 389 15.51 -3.89 2.33
N ASP A 390 16.22 -4.80 3.00
CA ASP A 390 17.67 -4.88 2.95
C ASP A 390 18.17 -5.21 1.54
N GLY A 391 17.53 -6.16 0.86
CA GLY A 391 17.84 -6.52 -0.52
C GLY A 391 17.64 -5.34 -1.49
N ASN A 392 16.54 -4.62 -1.37
CA ASN A 392 16.26 -3.44 -2.18
C ASN A 392 17.29 -2.31 -1.92
N ASN A 393 17.68 -2.09 -0.67
CA ASN A 393 18.71 -1.13 -0.30
C ASN A 393 20.08 -1.52 -0.86
N PHE A 394 20.42 -2.83 -0.84
CA PHE A 394 21.63 -3.33 -1.46
C PHE A 394 21.68 -3.01 -2.95
N ILE A 395 20.59 -3.30 -3.69
CA ILE A 395 20.48 -3.02 -5.12
C ILE A 395 20.72 -1.53 -5.40
N GLN A 396 20.01 -0.64 -4.72
CA GLN A 396 20.13 0.81 -4.92
C GLN A 396 21.52 1.33 -4.56
N THR A 397 22.09 0.83 -3.45
CA THR A 397 23.42 1.26 -2.95
C THR A 397 24.53 0.90 -3.93
N TYR A 398 24.49 -0.29 -4.49
CA TYR A 398 25.58 -0.80 -5.32
C TYR A 398 25.34 -0.70 -6.83
N PHE A 399 24.20 -0.21 -7.27
CA PHE A 399 23.90 0.01 -8.68
C PHE A 399 25.01 0.79 -9.42
N GLN A 400 25.57 1.82 -8.79
CA GLN A 400 26.67 2.61 -9.33
C GLN A 400 28.01 1.86 -9.46
N LYS A 401 28.12 0.64 -8.90
CA LYS A 401 29.30 -0.21 -9.01
C LYS A 401 29.26 -1.13 -10.22
N VAL A 402 28.10 -1.29 -10.87
CA VAL A 402 27.95 -2.06 -12.11
C VAL A 402 28.88 -1.48 -13.18
N ASP A 403 29.40 -2.33 -14.05
CA ASP A 403 30.37 -2.00 -15.10
C ASP A 403 31.74 -1.48 -14.61
N LYS A 404 31.99 -1.45 -13.31
CA LYS A 404 33.34 -1.17 -12.79
C LYS A 404 34.23 -2.41 -12.95
N PRO A 405 35.57 -2.24 -13.12
CA PRO A 405 36.47 -3.39 -13.17
C PRO A 405 36.33 -4.31 -11.97
N GLY A 406 35.95 -5.59 -12.19
CA GLY A 406 35.69 -6.60 -11.17
C GLY A 406 36.97 -7.09 -10.48
N ASN A 407 37.71 -6.22 -9.83
CA ASN A 407 38.95 -6.52 -9.14
C ASN A 407 38.73 -6.74 -7.63
N LYS A 408 39.75 -7.28 -6.96
CA LYS A 408 39.73 -7.54 -5.52
C LYS A 408 39.33 -6.31 -4.69
N ARG A 409 39.74 -5.11 -5.11
CA ARG A 409 39.43 -3.85 -4.43
C ARG A 409 37.96 -3.51 -4.49
N LEU A 410 37.29 -3.75 -5.64
CA LEU A 410 35.85 -3.56 -5.77
C LEU A 410 35.10 -4.52 -4.85
N ILE A 411 35.46 -5.80 -4.86
CA ILE A 411 34.85 -6.83 -4.02
C ILE A 411 34.98 -6.47 -2.54
N GLN A 412 36.19 -6.16 -2.08
CA GLN A 412 36.43 -5.76 -0.71
C GLN A 412 35.63 -4.50 -0.33
N SER A 413 35.58 -3.50 -1.23
CA SER A 413 34.79 -2.28 -0.98
C SER A 413 33.30 -2.57 -0.78
N ILE A 414 32.72 -3.55 -1.48
CA ILE A 414 31.32 -3.95 -1.30
C ILE A 414 31.15 -4.68 0.04
N VAL A 415 31.98 -5.70 0.28
CA VAL A 415 31.90 -6.52 1.51
C VAL A 415 32.12 -5.66 2.75
N ASP A 416 33.17 -4.83 2.78
CA ASP A 416 33.51 -4.01 3.94
C ASP A 416 32.43 -2.96 4.22
N SER A 417 31.95 -2.24 3.17
CA SER A 417 30.91 -1.24 3.36
C SER A 417 29.60 -1.86 3.81
N GLN A 418 29.20 -3.02 3.27
CA GLN A 418 27.98 -3.69 3.67
C GLN A 418 28.07 -4.23 5.11
N ASN A 419 29.24 -4.75 5.53
CA ASN A 419 29.45 -5.15 6.92
C ASN A 419 29.40 -3.96 7.90
N ILE A 420 29.88 -2.77 7.51
CA ILE A 420 29.76 -1.56 8.33
C ILE A 420 28.28 -1.17 8.49
N ILE A 421 27.48 -1.24 7.40
CA ILE A 421 26.04 -0.99 7.45
C ILE A 421 25.37 -2.00 8.38
N GLY A 422 25.65 -3.29 8.20
CA GLY A 422 25.06 -4.37 9.00
C GLY A 422 25.44 -4.27 10.49
N ASN A 423 26.67 -3.91 10.81
CA ASN A 423 27.07 -3.62 12.18
C ASN A 423 26.27 -2.46 12.78
N GLY A 424 25.93 -1.46 11.96
CA GLY A 424 25.05 -0.37 12.35
C GLY A 424 23.62 -0.84 12.66
N TYR A 425 23.10 -1.85 11.95
CA TYR A 425 21.79 -2.46 12.25
C TYR A 425 21.83 -3.25 13.56
N VAL A 426 22.87 -4.06 13.78
CA VAL A 426 23.08 -4.80 15.03
C VAL A 426 23.22 -3.84 16.23
N ALA A 427 24.00 -2.76 16.09
CA ALA A 427 24.20 -1.78 17.14
C ALA A 427 22.93 -1.00 17.54
N ARG A 428 21.90 -0.98 16.66
CA ARG A 428 20.60 -0.36 16.91
C ARG A 428 19.52 -1.37 17.27
N ASP A 429 19.88 -2.64 17.49
CA ASP A 429 18.97 -3.74 17.81
C ASP A 429 17.90 -3.99 16.72
N TYR A 430 18.21 -3.73 15.44
CA TYR A 430 17.32 -4.08 14.34
C TYR A 430 17.39 -5.56 13.96
N CYS A 431 18.55 -6.18 14.16
CA CYS A 431 18.79 -7.61 13.95
C CYS A 431 19.84 -8.16 14.91
N ALA A 432 19.80 -9.46 15.16
CA ALA A 432 20.74 -10.16 16.04
C ALA A 432 22.12 -10.34 15.40
N GLY A 433 22.19 -10.33 14.07
CA GLY A 433 23.45 -10.51 13.35
C GLY A 433 23.34 -10.13 11.89
N TYR A 434 24.45 -9.60 11.36
CA TYR A 434 24.60 -9.25 9.95
C TYR A 434 26.05 -9.49 9.53
N ARG A 435 26.27 -10.27 8.47
CA ARG A 435 27.62 -10.57 7.99
C ARG A 435 27.60 -10.81 6.48
N VAL A 436 28.51 -10.18 5.77
CA VAL A 436 28.67 -10.32 4.32
C VAL A 436 30.05 -10.89 4.02
N GLU A 437 30.09 -11.85 3.12
CA GLU A 437 31.29 -12.55 2.69
C GLU A 437 31.34 -12.66 1.17
N PHE A 438 32.57 -12.70 0.64
CA PHE A 438 32.85 -13.14 -0.71
C PHE A 438 33.35 -14.58 -0.64
N ARG A 439 32.53 -15.52 -1.11
CA ARG A 439 32.82 -16.96 -1.06
C ARG A 439 33.33 -17.47 -2.38
N SER A 440 34.44 -18.19 -2.37
CA SER A 440 35.07 -18.72 -3.59
C SER A 440 34.24 -19.83 -4.25
N ASP A 441 33.48 -20.60 -3.48
CA ASP A 441 32.60 -21.66 -3.97
C ASP A 441 31.39 -21.09 -4.73
N GLU A 442 30.93 -19.88 -4.42
CA GLU A 442 29.87 -19.18 -5.13
C GLU A 442 30.39 -18.35 -6.31
N ASN A 443 31.71 -18.15 -6.41
CA ASN A 443 32.38 -17.35 -7.43
C ASN A 443 33.41 -18.17 -8.23
N PRO A 444 32.99 -19.25 -8.92
CA PRO A 444 33.90 -20.02 -9.78
C PRO A 444 34.44 -19.14 -10.91
N VAL A 445 35.61 -19.50 -11.42
CA VAL A 445 36.29 -18.73 -12.49
C VAL A 445 35.39 -18.50 -13.70
N THR A 446 34.52 -19.46 -14.02
CA THR A 446 33.54 -19.33 -15.12
C THR A 446 32.57 -18.16 -14.93
N ASN A 447 32.08 -17.93 -13.70
CA ASN A 447 31.21 -16.81 -13.38
C ASN A 447 31.97 -15.48 -13.41
N LEU A 448 33.19 -15.47 -12.88
CA LEU A 448 34.04 -14.27 -12.92
C LEU A 448 34.39 -13.85 -14.36
N LEU A 449 34.66 -14.83 -15.25
CA LEU A 449 34.88 -14.59 -16.68
C LEU A 449 33.61 -14.08 -17.39
N ALA A 450 32.43 -14.42 -16.89
CA ALA A 450 31.15 -13.91 -17.39
C ALA A 450 30.78 -12.54 -16.78
N GLY A 451 31.64 -11.98 -15.89
CA GLY A 451 31.40 -10.70 -15.23
C GLY A 451 30.46 -10.80 -14.00
N HIS A 452 30.20 -12.02 -13.51
CA HIS A 452 29.31 -12.23 -12.37
C HIS A 452 30.11 -12.24 -11.07
N LEU A 453 29.73 -11.34 -10.13
CA LEU A 453 30.26 -11.28 -8.77
C LEU A 453 29.12 -11.54 -7.77
N THR A 454 29.28 -12.56 -6.92
CA THR A 454 28.32 -12.92 -5.90
C THR A 454 28.90 -12.63 -4.51
N VAL A 455 28.16 -11.90 -3.69
CA VAL A 455 28.44 -11.73 -2.26
C VAL A 455 27.33 -12.43 -1.46
N HIS A 456 27.70 -13.08 -0.36
CA HIS A 456 26.78 -13.82 0.48
C HIS A 456 26.50 -13.04 1.76
N THR A 457 25.23 -12.75 2.03
CA THR A 457 24.78 -12.05 3.23
C THR A 457 24.09 -13.01 4.18
N TYR A 458 24.58 -13.08 5.42
CA TYR A 458 23.93 -13.74 6.54
C TYR A 458 23.23 -12.68 7.38
N LEU A 459 21.92 -12.76 7.44
CA LEU A 459 21.05 -11.77 8.10
C LEU A 459 20.12 -12.48 9.07
N ALA A 460 20.06 -12.02 10.30
CA ALA A 460 19.24 -12.59 11.37
C ALA A 460 18.37 -11.51 12.03
N PRO A 461 17.24 -11.07 11.41
CA PRO A 461 16.27 -10.21 12.06
C PRO A 461 15.69 -10.87 13.31
N TYR A 462 15.27 -10.07 14.29
CA TYR A 462 14.61 -10.61 15.48
C TYR A 462 13.21 -11.14 15.10
N ILE A 463 12.92 -12.32 15.67
CA ILE A 463 11.58 -12.94 15.54
C ILE A 463 10.68 -12.31 16.60
N PRO A 464 9.41 -11.95 16.27
CA PRO A 464 8.46 -11.45 17.24
C PRO A 464 8.28 -12.42 18.41
N ALA A 465 8.33 -11.92 19.65
CA ALA A 465 8.04 -12.70 20.85
C ALA A 465 6.53 -12.96 20.94
N GLU A 466 6.06 -14.01 20.26
CA GLU A 466 4.63 -14.32 20.10
C GLU A 466 4.02 -15.00 21.34
N TYR A 467 4.86 -15.66 22.14
CA TYR A 467 4.45 -16.37 23.33
C TYR A 467 5.36 -16.04 24.51
N ILE A 468 4.78 -15.51 25.57
CA ILE A 468 5.48 -15.18 26.82
C ILE A 468 4.74 -15.88 27.96
N GLU A 469 5.39 -16.80 28.64
CA GLU A 469 4.83 -17.56 29.75
C GLU A 469 5.50 -17.17 31.06
N ASN A 470 4.71 -16.96 32.10
CA ASN A 470 5.16 -16.81 33.46
C ASN A 470 4.71 -17.99 34.30
N ILE A 471 5.62 -18.88 34.64
CA ILE A 471 5.39 -20.00 35.55
C ILE A 471 5.52 -19.48 36.97
N ARG A 472 4.46 -19.65 37.76
CA ARG A 472 4.43 -19.24 39.16
C ARG A 472 4.33 -20.47 40.06
N GLU A 473 5.25 -20.55 41.00
CA GLU A 473 5.28 -21.59 42.02
C GLU A 473 5.16 -20.93 43.39
N TYR A 474 4.45 -21.57 44.31
CA TYR A 474 4.35 -21.09 45.67
C TYR A 474 5.67 -21.34 46.39
N ASP A 475 6.30 -20.30 46.92
CA ASP A 475 7.57 -20.39 47.64
C ASP A 475 7.30 -20.77 49.10
N VAL A 476 7.41 -22.07 49.40
CA VAL A 476 7.21 -22.64 50.72
C VAL A 476 8.31 -22.20 51.68
N ASP A 477 9.56 -22.11 51.17
CA ASP A 477 10.73 -21.74 52.00
C ASP A 477 10.66 -20.27 52.46
N ALA A 478 10.16 -19.38 51.59
CA ALA A 478 9.89 -18.01 51.96
C ALA A 478 8.81 -17.87 53.04
N LEU A 479 7.75 -18.71 52.98
CA LEU A 479 6.72 -18.76 53.99
C LEU A 479 7.26 -19.28 55.32
N GLU A 480 8.04 -20.38 55.31
CA GLU A 480 8.64 -20.97 56.50
C GLU A 480 9.61 -19.98 57.15
N SER A 481 10.45 -19.30 56.39
CA SER A 481 11.32 -18.26 56.88
C SER A 481 10.58 -17.06 57.49
N ALA A 482 9.40 -16.72 56.96
CA ALA A 482 8.59 -15.58 57.46
C ALA A 482 7.83 -15.90 58.72
N ILE A 483 7.43 -17.17 58.93
CA ILE A 483 6.62 -17.61 60.09
C ILE A 483 7.49 -18.24 61.16
N GLY A 484 8.57 -18.90 60.79
CA GLY A 484 9.50 -19.63 61.65
C GLY A 484 10.42 -18.78 62.52
N GLY A 485 10.14 -17.53 62.74
CA GLY A 485 10.89 -16.53 63.44
C GLY A 485 11.89 -17.05 64.47
N GLU A 486 13.15 -16.98 64.16
CA GLU A 486 14.30 -16.43 64.85
C GLU A 486 15.02 -15.53 63.96
#